data_0965a35e1f5dca08fe267ba340081aaf
#
_entry.id   0965a35e1f5dca08fe267ba340081aaf
#
_cell.length_a   1.000
_cell.length_b   1.000
_cell.length_c   1.000
_cell.angle_alpha   90.00
_cell.angle_beta   90.00
_cell.angle_gamma   90.00
#
_symmetry.space_group_name_H-M   'P 1'
#
loop_
_entity.id
_entity.type
_entity.pdbx_description
1 polymer ?
#
loop_
_entity_poly.entity_id
_entity_poly.type
_entity_poly.pdbx_seq_one_letter_code
_entity_poly.pdbx_strand_id
1 'polypeptide(L)'
;RYQVPSRFVPKVVRVKQSFPAGEIYIVTGPHYLYYMLGEGQAIRYGVAVGAEGLNFRGSAMVGRKVEWPSWRPTQAMIEREPEKYGPLADGMEGGPNNPLGARAMYLYRDGRDTAYRIHGTPQPWTIGRSVSSGCIRMVNDHVIELYERVPVGARVTVYS
;
A
#
# COMPACT_ATOMS: atom_id res chain seq x y z
N ARG A 1 22.32 -2.92 6.67
CA ARG A 1 20.90 -3.09 6.45
C ARG A 1 20.14 -1.81 6.84
N TYR A 2 19.30 -1.34 5.96
CA TYR A 2 18.54 -0.11 6.20
C TYR A 2 17.56 -0.29 7.37
N GLN A 3 17.53 0.70 8.27
CA GLN A 3 16.56 0.71 9.37
C GLN A 3 15.59 1.86 9.16
N VAL A 4 14.30 1.53 9.20
CA VAL A 4 13.22 2.49 9.06
C VAL A 4 13.17 3.38 10.30
N PRO A 5 13.03 4.71 10.15
CA PRO A 5 12.88 5.60 11.31
C PRO A 5 11.75 5.14 12.24
N SER A 6 11.94 5.31 13.54
CA SER A 6 10.99 4.79 14.53
C SER A 6 9.57 5.33 14.36
N ARG A 7 9.42 6.55 13.84
CA ARG A 7 8.08 7.13 13.62
C ARG A 7 7.27 6.40 12.55
N PHE A 8 7.94 5.59 11.69
CA PHE A 8 7.26 4.82 10.64
C PHE A 8 7.12 3.34 10.97
N VAL A 9 7.63 2.90 12.10
CA VAL A 9 7.49 1.52 12.57
C VAL A 9 6.06 1.34 13.12
N PRO A 10 5.42 0.18 12.90
CA PRO A 10 4.07 -0.05 13.43
C PRO A 10 4.01 0.17 14.93
N LYS A 11 3.01 0.94 15.37
CA LYS A 11 2.76 1.14 16.79
C LYS A 11 1.29 1.38 17.04
N VAL A 12 0.83 0.99 18.23
CA VAL A 12 -0.53 1.27 18.67
C VAL A 12 -0.61 2.74 19.07
N VAL A 13 -1.61 3.43 18.52
CA VAL A 13 -1.85 4.85 18.81
C VAL A 13 -3.31 5.05 19.17
N ARG A 14 -3.61 6.15 19.87
CA ARG A 14 -4.98 6.58 20.09
C ARG A 14 -5.46 7.39 18.91
N VAL A 15 -6.74 7.23 18.58
CA VAL A 15 -7.40 8.05 17.57
C VAL A 15 -8.54 8.81 18.23
N LYS A 16 -8.88 9.99 17.67
CA LYS A 16 -9.81 10.92 18.30
C LYS A 16 -11.24 10.40 18.40
N GLN A 17 -11.65 9.55 17.45
CA GLN A 17 -12.98 8.96 17.48
C GLN A 17 -12.86 7.46 17.33
N SER A 18 -13.89 6.76 17.79
CA SER A 18 -13.89 5.30 17.69
C SER A 18 -14.40 4.89 16.32
N PHE A 19 -13.50 4.34 15.53
CA PHE A 19 -13.84 3.76 14.23
C PHE A 19 -14.07 2.25 14.40
N PRO A 20 -14.88 1.63 13.55
CA PRO A 20 -15.06 0.19 13.61
C PRO A 20 -13.75 -0.57 13.45
N ALA A 21 -13.56 -1.60 14.26
CA ALA A 21 -12.39 -2.46 14.17
C ALA A 21 -12.29 -3.10 12.79
N GLY A 22 -11.07 -3.23 12.27
CA GLY A 22 -10.82 -3.86 10.99
C GLY A 22 -10.83 -2.92 9.80
N GLU A 23 -11.25 -1.67 9.96
CA GLU A 23 -11.18 -0.68 8.88
C GLU A 23 -9.77 -0.12 8.75
N ILE A 24 -9.45 0.29 7.53
CA ILE A 24 -8.15 0.91 7.23
C ILE A 24 -8.41 2.35 6.79
N TYR A 25 -7.60 3.26 7.32
CA TYR A 25 -7.60 4.68 6.92
C TYR A 25 -6.20 5.07 6.49
N ILE A 26 -6.09 5.62 5.29
CA ILE A 26 -4.81 6.08 4.74
C ILE A 26 -4.85 7.60 4.66
N VAL A 27 -3.87 8.25 5.28
CA VAL A 27 -3.74 9.70 5.24
C VAL A 27 -2.45 10.00 4.50
N THR A 28 -2.58 10.45 3.26
CA THR A 28 -1.44 10.54 2.35
C THR A 28 -0.48 11.68 2.70
N GLY A 29 -0.99 12.82 3.19
CA GLY A 29 -0.14 13.96 3.54
C GLY A 29 0.97 13.62 4.53
N PRO A 30 0.65 13.08 5.72
CA PRO A 30 1.68 12.70 6.69
C PRO A 30 2.31 11.33 6.44
N HIS A 31 1.86 10.59 5.42
CA HIS A 31 2.40 9.28 5.03
C HIS A 31 2.15 8.19 6.07
N TYR A 32 0.89 8.04 6.48
CA TYR A 32 0.49 7.01 7.44
C TYR A 32 -0.72 6.22 6.98
N LEU A 33 -0.74 4.96 7.37
CA LEU A 33 -1.88 4.06 7.26
C LEU A 33 -2.25 3.60 8.66
N TYR A 34 -3.55 3.61 8.97
CA TYR A 34 -4.08 3.21 10.27
C TYR A 34 -4.98 2.00 10.11
N TYR A 35 -4.68 0.94 10.84
CA TYR A 35 -5.56 -0.22 10.95
C TYR A 35 -6.31 -0.12 12.27
N MET A 36 -7.64 -0.01 12.21
CA MET A 36 -8.44 0.25 13.40
C MET A 36 -8.59 -1.00 14.26
N LEU A 37 -8.32 -0.85 15.53
CA LEU A 37 -8.48 -1.93 16.53
C LEU A 37 -9.81 -1.84 17.24
N GLY A 38 -10.53 -0.73 17.11
CA GLY A 38 -11.72 -0.43 17.88
C GLY A 38 -11.35 0.30 19.17
N GLU A 39 -12.36 0.80 19.85
CA GLU A 39 -12.23 1.47 21.17
C GLU A 39 -11.23 2.63 21.18
N GLY A 40 -11.17 3.36 20.06
CA GLY A 40 -10.32 4.53 19.96
C GLY A 40 -8.84 4.23 19.77
N GLN A 41 -8.50 3.01 19.33
CA GLN A 41 -7.12 2.62 19.08
C GLN A 41 -6.92 2.15 17.66
N ALA A 42 -5.70 2.31 17.15
CA ALA A 42 -5.31 1.84 15.84
C ALA A 42 -3.83 1.44 15.84
N ILE A 43 -3.44 0.59 14.90
CA ILE A 43 -2.02 0.38 14.60
C ILE A 43 -1.69 1.33 13.45
N ARG A 44 -0.67 2.16 13.65
CA ARG A 44 -0.20 3.12 12.65
C ARG A 44 1.05 2.59 11.97
N TYR A 45 1.03 2.60 10.65
CA TYR A 45 2.15 2.15 9.80
C TYR A 45 2.62 3.33 8.96
N GLY A 46 3.92 3.51 8.82
CA GLY A 46 4.47 4.45 7.84
C GLY A 46 4.31 3.92 6.43
N VAL A 47 4.04 4.82 5.48
CA VAL A 47 3.88 4.43 4.07
C VAL A 47 4.61 5.41 3.17
N ALA A 48 4.86 4.99 1.93
CA ALA A 48 5.21 5.89 0.84
C ALA A 48 4.00 6.00 -0.07
N VAL A 49 3.82 7.17 -0.67
CA VAL A 49 2.69 7.42 -1.57
C VAL A 49 3.23 7.59 -2.98
N GLY A 50 2.88 6.67 -3.87
CA GLY A 50 3.29 6.73 -5.26
C GLY A 50 2.36 7.58 -6.11
N ALA A 51 2.84 7.95 -7.29
CA ALA A 51 2.08 8.81 -8.20
C ALA A 51 0.72 8.21 -8.59
N GLU A 52 0.66 6.87 -8.76
CA GLU A 52 -0.58 6.19 -9.09
C GLU A 52 -1.61 6.26 -7.96
N GLY A 53 -1.17 6.52 -6.73
CA GLY A 53 -2.07 6.64 -5.58
C GLY A 53 -2.50 8.05 -5.26
N LEU A 54 -1.90 9.07 -5.88
CA LEU A 54 -2.15 10.46 -5.49
C LEU A 54 -3.57 10.94 -5.76
N ASN A 55 -4.21 10.39 -6.78
CA ASN A 55 -5.54 10.84 -7.20
C ASN A 55 -6.68 10.03 -6.59
N PHE A 56 -6.36 9.00 -5.82
CA PHE A 56 -7.41 8.19 -5.22
C PHE A 56 -7.89 8.82 -3.92
N ARG A 57 -9.20 8.94 -3.79
CA ARG A 57 -9.85 9.47 -2.58
C ARG A 57 -11.12 8.69 -2.31
N GLY A 58 -11.56 8.73 -1.06
CA GLY A 58 -12.80 8.09 -0.67
C GLY A 58 -12.61 6.65 -0.26
N SER A 59 -13.68 5.88 -0.37
CA SER A 59 -13.73 4.52 0.17
C SER A 59 -13.66 3.46 -0.92
N ALA A 60 -13.04 2.35 -0.57
CA ALA A 60 -12.97 1.15 -1.39
C ALA A 60 -12.95 -0.04 -0.43
N MET A 61 -12.83 -1.24 -0.94
CA MET A 61 -12.67 -2.42 -0.08
C MET A 61 -11.54 -3.29 -0.64
N VAL A 62 -10.93 -4.08 0.24
CA VAL A 62 -9.96 -5.07 -0.18
C VAL A 62 -10.72 -6.17 -0.92
N GLY A 63 -10.53 -6.25 -2.22
CA GLY A 63 -11.21 -7.24 -3.07
C GLY A 63 -10.37 -8.46 -3.38
N ARG A 64 -9.05 -8.35 -3.19
CA ARG A 64 -8.13 -9.44 -3.50
C ARG A 64 -6.85 -9.27 -2.70
N LYS A 65 -6.27 -10.37 -2.27
CA LYS A 65 -5.00 -10.40 -1.52
C LYS A 65 -4.06 -11.40 -2.16
N VAL A 66 -2.81 -11.05 -2.37
CA VAL A 66 -1.84 -11.94 -3.01
C VAL A 66 -0.50 -11.89 -2.28
N GLU A 67 0.09 -13.07 -2.04
CA GLU A 67 1.45 -13.19 -1.52
C GLU A 67 2.42 -13.20 -2.69
N TRP A 68 3.50 -12.42 -2.56
CA TRP A 68 4.53 -12.31 -3.59
C TRP A 68 3.94 -12.10 -4.99
N PRO A 69 3.18 -11.01 -5.17
CA PRO A 69 2.45 -10.77 -6.42
C PRO A 69 3.38 -10.58 -7.61
N SER A 70 2.91 -11.00 -8.78
CA SER A 70 3.56 -10.60 -10.02
C SER A 70 3.22 -9.14 -10.32
N TRP A 71 4.04 -8.49 -11.13
CA TRP A 71 3.86 -7.08 -11.46
C TRP A 71 4.03 -6.86 -12.96
N ARG A 72 3.29 -5.90 -13.48
CA ARG A 72 3.39 -5.51 -14.89
C ARG A 72 3.37 -4.00 -14.98
N PRO A 73 4.31 -3.38 -15.72
CA PRO A 73 4.28 -1.93 -15.91
C PRO A 73 3.03 -1.51 -16.66
N THR A 74 2.58 -0.29 -16.41
CA THR A 74 1.47 0.29 -17.17
C THR A 74 1.96 0.67 -18.56
N GLN A 75 1.02 0.79 -19.51
CA GLN A 75 1.36 1.23 -20.85
C GLN A 75 2.03 2.61 -20.82
N ALA A 76 1.55 3.51 -19.97
CA ALA A 76 2.14 4.84 -19.79
C ALA A 76 3.60 4.77 -19.34
N MET A 77 3.92 3.86 -18.42
CA MET A 77 5.30 3.67 -17.96
C MET A 77 6.21 3.19 -19.11
N ILE A 78 5.72 2.24 -19.90
CA ILE A 78 6.48 1.73 -21.04
C ILE A 78 6.73 2.83 -22.07
N GLU A 79 5.73 3.66 -22.34
CA GLU A 79 5.86 4.77 -23.29
C GLU A 79 6.84 5.83 -22.80
N ARG A 80 6.80 6.10 -21.50
CA ARG A 80 7.68 7.12 -20.90
C ARG A 80 9.13 6.67 -20.82
N GLU A 81 9.36 5.40 -20.49
CA GLU A 81 10.71 4.84 -20.31
C GLU A 81 10.80 3.46 -20.98
N PRO A 82 10.77 3.42 -22.32
CA PRO A 82 10.69 2.12 -23.02
C PRO A 82 11.91 1.22 -22.81
N GLU A 83 13.10 1.78 -22.60
CA GLU A 83 14.28 0.96 -22.36
C GLU A 83 14.23 0.25 -21.02
N LYS A 84 13.63 0.90 -20.02
CA LYS A 84 13.51 0.36 -18.66
C LYS A 84 12.37 -0.65 -18.55
N TYR A 85 11.20 -0.30 -19.08
CA TYR A 85 9.97 -1.06 -18.86
C TYR A 85 9.55 -1.94 -20.04
N GLY A 86 10.04 -1.67 -21.24
CA GLY A 86 9.73 -2.50 -22.38
C GLY A 86 10.06 -3.98 -22.18
N PRO A 87 11.26 -4.32 -21.65
CA PRO A 87 11.59 -5.71 -21.38
C PRO A 87 10.70 -6.37 -20.33
N LEU A 88 9.97 -5.60 -19.54
CA LEU A 88 9.08 -6.09 -18.49
C LEU A 88 7.62 -6.07 -18.92
N ALA A 89 7.33 -5.75 -20.18
CA ALA A 89 5.96 -5.59 -20.66
C ALA A 89 5.08 -6.82 -20.39
N ASP A 90 5.66 -8.01 -20.43
CA ASP A 90 4.93 -9.26 -20.17
C ASP A 90 4.82 -9.60 -18.69
N GLY A 91 5.38 -8.77 -17.84
CA GLY A 91 5.29 -8.94 -16.40
C GLY A 91 6.60 -9.38 -15.75
N MET A 92 6.64 -9.20 -14.44
CA MET A 92 7.74 -9.65 -13.59
C MET A 92 7.16 -10.56 -12.52
N GLU A 93 7.78 -11.73 -12.33
CA GLU A 93 7.35 -12.65 -11.26
C GLU A 93 7.57 -12.04 -9.89
N GLY A 94 6.81 -12.53 -8.91
CA GLY A 94 6.99 -12.14 -7.52
C GLY A 94 8.38 -12.46 -7.03
N GLY A 95 8.92 -11.60 -6.17
CA GLY A 95 10.25 -11.80 -5.61
C GLY A 95 10.80 -10.53 -4.99
N PRO A 96 12.03 -10.61 -4.43
CA PRO A 96 12.62 -9.50 -3.67
C PRO A 96 12.80 -8.21 -4.46
N ASN A 97 12.92 -8.30 -5.79
CA ASN A 97 13.15 -7.13 -6.64
C ASN A 97 11.87 -6.61 -7.29
N ASN A 98 10.74 -7.27 -7.04
CA ASN A 98 9.46 -6.88 -7.62
C ASN A 98 8.94 -5.61 -6.93
N PRO A 99 8.50 -4.59 -7.69
CA PRO A 99 8.01 -3.34 -7.12
C PRO A 99 6.86 -3.48 -6.13
N LEU A 100 6.05 -4.55 -6.23
CA LEU A 100 4.93 -4.78 -5.32
C LEU A 100 5.37 -5.46 -4.01
N GLY A 101 6.62 -5.89 -3.92
CA GLY A 101 7.17 -6.46 -2.71
C GLY A 101 6.53 -7.79 -2.31
N ALA A 102 6.46 -8.02 -0.99
CA ALA A 102 6.09 -9.32 -0.43
C ALA A 102 4.60 -9.61 -0.47
N ARG A 103 3.75 -8.59 -0.45
CA ARG A 103 2.29 -8.74 -0.41
C ARG A 103 1.63 -7.61 -1.15
N ALA A 104 0.43 -7.87 -1.70
CA ALA A 104 -0.41 -6.82 -2.25
C ALA A 104 -1.85 -7.05 -1.87
N MET A 105 -2.53 -5.96 -1.54
CA MET A 105 -3.96 -5.91 -1.30
C MET A 105 -4.56 -4.99 -2.37
N TYR A 106 -5.44 -5.54 -3.19
CA TYR A 106 -6.01 -4.86 -4.35
C TYR A 106 -7.36 -4.27 -3.95
N LEU A 107 -7.52 -2.96 -4.17
CA LEU A 107 -8.71 -2.26 -3.73
C LEU A 107 -9.75 -2.19 -4.83
N TYR A 108 -10.97 -2.54 -4.48
CA TYR A 108 -12.11 -2.58 -5.40
C TYR A 108 -13.15 -1.57 -4.97
N ARG A 109 -13.85 -1.01 -5.94
CA ARG A 109 -14.99 -0.12 -5.71
C ARG A 109 -16.11 -0.54 -6.65
N ASP A 110 -17.30 -0.76 -6.10
CA ASP A 110 -18.47 -1.21 -6.87
C ASP A 110 -18.18 -2.47 -7.69
N GLY A 111 -17.41 -3.40 -7.10
CA GLY A 111 -17.09 -4.67 -7.73
C GLY A 111 -16.01 -4.62 -8.79
N ARG A 112 -15.36 -3.46 -8.96
CA ARG A 112 -14.31 -3.28 -9.98
C ARG A 112 -12.98 -2.96 -9.35
N ASP A 113 -11.91 -3.51 -9.93
CA ASP A 113 -10.54 -3.20 -9.54
C ASP A 113 -10.26 -1.72 -9.84
N THR A 114 -9.89 -0.96 -8.82
CA THR A 114 -9.58 0.47 -8.97
C THR A 114 -8.17 0.73 -9.48
N ALA A 115 -7.35 -0.31 -9.64
CA ALA A 115 -5.91 -0.21 -9.87
C ALA A 115 -5.14 0.38 -8.67
N TYR A 116 -5.81 0.70 -7.56
CA TYR A 116 -5.17 1.19 -6.35
C TYR A 116 -4.79 0.00 -5.47
N ARG A 117 -3.57 0.04 -4.92
CA ARG A 117 -2.98 -1.09 -4.20
C ARG A 117 -2.34 -0.63 -2.92
N ILE A 118 -2.37 -1.48 -1.90
CA ILE A 118 -1.49 -1.40 -0.73
C ILE A 118 -0.50 -2.55 -0.89
N HIS A 119 0.79 -2.25 -0.91
CA HIS A 119 1.77 -3.28 -1.27
C HIS A 119 3.10 -3.05 -0.58
N GLY A 120 3.96 -4.06 -0.59
CA GLY A 120 5.32 -3.94 -0.11
C GLY A 120 6.23 -3.20 -1.07
N THR A 121 7.52 -3.15 -0.74
CA THR A 121 8.51 -2.50 -1.59
C THR A 121 9.90 -3.06 -1.34
N PRO A 122 10.74 -3.20 -2.40
CA PRO A 122 12.16 -3.48 -2.22
C PRO A 122 12.96 -2.25 -1.81
N GLN A 123 12.31 -1.07 -1.67
CA GLN A 123 12.96 0.20 -1.39
C GLN A 123 12.46 0.82 -0.08
N PRO A 124 12.78 0.22 1.08
CA PRO A 124 12.24 0.68 2.37
C PRO A 124 12.62 2.12 2.72
N TRP A 125 13.68 2.65 2.12
CA TRP A 125 14.09 4.04 2.33
C TRP A 125 13.10 5.07 1.77
N THR A 126 12.14 4.64 0.94
CA THR A 126 11.11 5.54 0.39
C THR A 126 9.96 5.80 1.35
N ILE A 127 9.84 5.05 2.43
CA ILE A 127 8.76 5.22 3.41
C ILE A 127 8.85 6.64 4.01
N GLY A 128 7.71 7.31 4.08
CA GLY A 128 7.62 8.69 4.52
C GLY A 128 7.72 9.70 3.38
N ARG A 129 7.82 9.24 2.15
CA ARG A 129 7.99 10.10 0.98
C ARG A 129 6.88 9.90 -0.03
N SER A 130 6.70 10.92 -0.88
CA SER A 130 5.92 10.80 -2.11
C SER A 130 6.89 10.44 -3.23
N VAL A 131 6.54 9.43 -4.02
CA VAL A 131 7.46 8.85 -5.02
C VAL A 131 6.81 8.78 -6.39
N SER A 132 7.61 8.50 -7.42
CA SER A 132 7.17 8.63 -8.81
C SER A 132 6.31 7.47 -9.31
N SER A 133 6.24 6.35 -8.59
CA SER A 133 5.47 5.19 -9.04
C SER A 133 4.92 4.40 -7.86
N GLY A 134 3.90 3.57 -8.15
CA GLY A 134 3.22 2.76 -7.16
C GLY A 134 2.06 3.49 -6.51
N CYS A 135 1.38 2.82 -5.61
CA CYS A 135 0.24 3.39 -4.88
C CYS A 135 0.64 3.67 -3.43
N ILE A 136 0.38 2.72 -2.54
CA ILE A 136 0.75 2.86 -1.13
C ILE A 136 1.79 1.79 -0.84
N ARG A 137 3.03 2.21 -0.61
CA ARG A 137 4.14 1.31 -0.32
C ARG A 137 4.33 1.15 1.17
N MET A 138 4.58 -0.08 1.59
CA MET A 138 4.92 -0.40 2.97
C MET A 138 6.22 -1.18 3.01
N VAL A 139 6.94 -1.11 4.13
CA VAL A 139 8.05 -2.03 4.39
C VAL A 139 7.52 -3.46 4.28
N ASN A 140 8.27 -4.35 3.65
CA ASN A 140 7.81 -5.74 3.45
C ASN A 140 7.37 -6.40 4.75
N ASP A 141 8.14 -6.30 5.83
CA ASP A 141 7.75 -6.89 7.11
C ASP A 141 6.44 -6.31 7.63
N HIS A 142 6.20 -5.02 7.37
CA HIS A 142 5.00 -4.35 7.85
C HIS A 142 3.77 -4.73 7.03
N VAL A 143 3.91 -4.87 5.71
CA VAL A 143 2.77 -5.28 4.89
C VAL A 143 2.41 -6.74 5.12
N ILE A 144 3.39 -7.57 5.42
CA ILE A 144 3.13 -8.96 5.81
C ILE A 144 2.28 -8.99 7.07
N GLU A 145 2.64 -8.21 8.07
CA GLU A 145 1.93 -8.14 9.34
C GLU A 145 0.49 -7.61 9.15
N LEU A 146 0.34 -6.56 8.37
CA LEU A 146 -0.99 -6.00 8.06
C LEU A 146 -1.83 -7.00 7.26
N TYR A 147 -1.23 -7.65 6.28
CA TYR A 147 -1.90 -8.64 5.42
C TYR A 147 -2.54 -9.75 6.24
N GLU A 148 -1.85 -10.22 7.30
CA GLU A 148 -2.38 -11.29 8.15
C GLU A 148 -3.61 -10.84 8.93
N ARG A 149 -3.75 -9.54 9.20
CA ARG A 149 -4.89 -8.99 9.95
C ARG A 149 -6.10 -8.71 9.09
N VAL A 150 -5.89 -8.35 7.82
CA VAL A 150 -6.93 -7.75 6.97
C VAL A 150 -7.62 -8.81 6.12
N PRO A 151 -8.94 -9.01 6.30
CA PRO A 151 -9.68 -9.94 5.42
C PRO A 151 -10.07 -9.26 4.12
N VAL A 152 -10.34 -10.07 3.10
CA VAL A 152 -11.06 -9.60 1.90
C VAL A 152 -12.40 -9.03 2.36
N GLY A 153 -12.78 -7.88 1.85
CA GLY A 153 -13.99 -7.17 2.25
C GLY A 153 -13.73 -6.03 3.20
N ALA A 154 -12.52 -5.91 3.77
CA ALA A 154 -12.20 -4.81 4.68
C ALA A 154 -12.32 -3.47 3.97
N ARG A 155 -12.93 -2.50 4.66
CA ARG A 155 -13.12 -1.15 4.11
C ARG A 155 -11.84 -0.34 4.25
N VAL A 156 -11.48 0.37 3.19
CA VAL A 156 -10.33 1.25 3.15
C VAL A 156 -10.79 2.64 2.72
N THR A 157 -10.44 3.66 3.50
CA THR A 157 -10.77 5.05 3.19
C THR A 157 -9.48 5.85 3.07
N VAL A 158 -9.39 6.67 2.02
CA VAL A 158 -8.18 7.44 1.72
C VAL A 158 -8.49 8.93 1.82
N TYR A 159 -7.67 9.62 2.60
CA TYR A 159 -7.70 11.09 2.76
C TYR A 159 -6.38 11.67 2.28
N SER A 160 -6.41 12.91 1.86
CA SER A 160 -5.18 13.63 1.51
C SER A 160 -4.49 14.29 2.72
#